data_cb1590c63c1a227be320b774f7212964
#
_entry.id   cb1590c63c1a227be320b774f7212964
#
_cell.length_a   1.000
_cell.length_b   1.000
_cell.length_c   1.000
_cell.angle_alpha   90.00
_cell.angle_beta   90.00
_cell.angle_gamma   90.00
#
_symmetry.space_group_name_H-M   'P 1'
#
loop_
_entity.id
_entity.type
_entity.pdbx_description
1 polymer ?
#
loop_
_entity_poly.entity_id
_entity_poly.type
_entity_poly.pdbx_seq_one_letter_code
_entity_poly.pdbx_strand_id
1 'polypeptide(L)'
;MTFNDDRTNLPESRIPIPDSRRIGLIGHLLSFEPTYRQAGVSRYTEALVRELPHVGPDEEYVVFTGSERPPVGRGFDPGIEWVHTRLPTARPEARILWEQTVGATIARRYRLDLVHAPVNVTPLVTGAARVVTIHDLAFHLYPEQYPGAKQRYLRLMTRLSVQRAARVIAVSEATRQDVVRLYGARPEKVVTVPNGMSGDFRPLPAEQVAAFRASQGLPEQFILFVGTLQPRKNLETLLRAYAQVVDEVCWELVVVGATGWSFAPIFETARALGIAERVRFAGYVAGEELPLWYNAAGMFVYPSLYEGFGLPLLEAMACGTPVIAADTSSLPEVVGDAGLLIDPRDVDALANAIRRLAGSETLRDDLSERGLRRVAAYSWRRTAEETLAVYRDVMRNG
;
A
#
# COMPACT_ATOMS: atom_id res chain seq x y z
N MET A 1 -18.74 -29.26 -2.78
CA MET A 1 -17.52 -28.43 -2.85
C MET A 1 -16.50 -29.05 -1.93
N THR A 2 -15.52 -29.75 -2.48
CA THR A 2 -14.51 -30.47 -1.69
C THR A 2 -13.37 -29.51 -1.38
N PHE A 3 -13.19 -29.21 -0.11
CA PHE A 3 -11.99 -28.57 0.41
C PHE A 3 -10.88 -29.62 0.46
N ASN A 4 -9.68 -29.28 -0.01
CA ASN A 4 -8.52 -30.14 0.24
C ASN A 4 -8.04 -29.81 1.67
N ASP A 5 -8.40 -30.66 2.60
CA ASP A 5 -7.94 -30.60 3.99
C ASP A 5 -6.61 -31.37 4.01
N ASP A 6 -5.50 -30.66 3.73
CA ASP A 6 -4.15 -31.22 3.86
C ASP A 6 -3.76 -31.25 5.36
N ARG A 7 -4.58 -31.93 6.19
CA ARG A 7 -4.22 -32.22 7.59
C ARG A 7 -3.07 -33.21 7.73
N THR A 8 -2.54 -33.72 6.61
CA THR A 8 -1.51 -34.78 6.62
C THR A 8 -0.08 -34.28 6.83
N ASN A 9 0.15 -32.94 6.91
CA ASN A 9 1.44 -32.35 7.23
C ASN A 9 1.36 -31.27 8.31
N LEU A 10 0.59 -31.50 9.36
CA LEU A 10 0.76 -30.73 10.58
C LEU A 10 2.07 -31.19 11.26
N PRO A 11 3.01 -30.30 11.58
CA PRO A 11 4.07 -30.60 12.51
C PRO A 11 3.40 -31.09 13.80
N GLU A 12 3.98 -32.13 14.39
CA GLU A 12 3.46 -32.79 15.60
C GLU A 12 2.95 -31.77 16.63
N SER A 13 1.65 -31.83 16.84
CA SER A 13 0.87 -31.27 17.94
C SER A 13 1.51 -30.07 18.68
N ARG A 14 1.16 -28.84 18.26
CA ARG A 14 0.97 -27.80 19.29
C ARG A 14 -0.17 -28.31 20.18
N ILE A 15 0.11 -28.53 21.46
CA ILE A 15 -0.92 -28.69 22.48
C ILE A 15 -1.81 -27.45 22.38
N PRO A 16 -3.13 -27.56 22.15
CA PRO A 16 -4.01 -26.39 22.10
C PRO A 16 -3.76 -25.56 23.36
N ILE A 17 -3.39 -24.31 23.22
CA ILE A 17 -3.28 -23.41 24.36
C ILE A 17 -4.72 -23.27 24.86
N PRO A 18 -5.05 -23.68 26.08
CA PRO A 18 -6.39 -23.49 26.64
C PRO A 18 -6.71 -21.99 26.56
N ASP A 19 -7.85 -21.62 25.99
CA ASP A 19 -8.32 -20.25 25.80
C ASP A 19 -7.61 -19.40 24.71
N SER A 20 -6.83 -20.02 23.79
CA SER A 20 -6.31 -19.28 22.64
C SER A 20 -7.42 -18.74 21.75
N ARG A 21 -7.33 -17.48 21.37
CA ARG A 21 -8.27 -16.84 20.42
C ARG A 21 -7.85 -17.14 18.99
N ARG A 22 -8.82 -17.57 18.16
CA ARG A 22 -8.59 -17.91 16.76
C ARG A 22 -9.00 -16.78 15.83
N ILE A 23 -8.04 -16.27 15.08
CA ILE A 23 -8.18 -15.11 14.18
C ILE A 23 -8.05 -15.57 12.73
N GLY A 24 -9.09 -15.35 11.93
CA GLY A 24 -9.09 -15.62 10.50
C GLY A 24 -8.72 -14.38 9.69
N LEU A 25 -7.73 -14.49 8.81
CA LEU A 25 -7.30 -13.43 7.88
C LEU A 25 -7.71 -13.79 6.45
N ILE A 26 -8.43 -12.89 5.76
CA ILE A 26 -8.83 -13.09 4.34
C ILE A 26 -7.71 -12.60 3.42
N GLY A 27 -6.83 -13.52 3.03
CA GLY A 27 -5.63 -13.27 2.24
C GLY A 27 -5.76 -13.54 0.74
N HIS A 28 -6.96 -13.45 0.13
CA HIS A 28 -7.14 -13.74 -1.31
C HIS A 28 -6.41 -12.80 -2.27
N LEU A 29 -5.95 -11.65 -1.79
CA LEU A 29 -5.15 -10.70 -2.55
C LEU A 29 -3.64 -10.83 -2.29
N LEU A 30 -3.23 -11.78 -1.44
CA LEU A 30 -1.83 -12.17 -1.35
C LEU A 30 -1.37 -12.70 -2.70
N SER A 31 -0.28 -12.17 -3.20
CA SER A 31 0.41 -12.67 -4.38
C SER A 31 1.89 -12.82 -4.05
N PHE A 32 2.40 -14.00 -4.31
CA PHE A 32 3.80 -14.34 -4.08
C PHE A 32 4.64 -14.25 -5.37
N GLU A 33 3.98 -13.98 -6.51
CA GLU A 33 4.65 -13.76 -7.79
C GLU A 33 5.16 -12.31 -7.89
N PRO A 34 6.37 -12.06 -8.45
CA PRO A 34 6.93 -10.72 -8.64
C PRO A 34 6.21 -9.96 -9.76
N THR A 35 4.95 -9.60 -9.54
CA THR A 35 4.10 -8.87 -10.47
C THR A 35 3.54 -7.62 -9.81
N TYR A 36 2.92 -6.73 -10.61
CA TYR A 36 2.22 -5.56 -10.09
C TYR A 36 1.16 -5.88 -9.00
N ARG A 37 0.75 -7.15 -8.86
CA ARG A 37 -0.19 -7.62 -7.83
C ARG A 37 0.43 -7.65 -6.43
N GLN A 38 1.75 -7.65 -6.31
CA GLN A 38 2.44 -7.53 -5.01
C GLN A 38 2.42 -6.11 -4.43
N ALA A 39 1.82 -5.12 -5.12
CA ALA A 39 1.78 -3.75 -4.64
C ALA A 39 0.74 -3.54 -3.52
N GLY A 40 0.94 -2.52 -2.71
CA GLY A 40 -0.01 -1.95 -1.74
C GLY A 40 -0.68 -2.99 -0.82
N VAL A 41 -1.90 -3.41 -1.18
CA VAL A 41 -2.73 -4.31 -0.35
C VAL A 41 -2.09 -5.68 -0.10
N SER A 42 -1.40 -6.24 -1.11
CA SER A 42 -0.71 -7.52 -0.94
C SER A 42 0.45 -7.40 0.05
N ARG A 43 1.26 -6.32 -0.04
CA ARG A 43 2.34 -6.03 0.92
C ARG A 43 1.81 -5.84 2.33
N TYR A 44 0.73 -5.09 2.50
CA TYR A 44 0.08 -4.91 3.79
C TYR A 44 -0.36 -6.25 4.40
N THR A 45 -1.07 -7.07 3.61
CA THR A 45 -1.56 -8.36 4.07
C THR A 45 -0.41 -9.31 4.40
N GLU A 46 0.62 -9.38 3.54
CA GLU A 46 1.82 -10.18 3.77
C GLU A 46 2.55 -9.76 5.06
N ALA A 47 2.71 -8.46 5.26
CA ALA A 47 3.35 -7.93 6.46
C ALA A 47 2.58 -8.27 7.74
N LEU A 48 1.24 -8.14 7.72
CA LEU A 48 0.42 -8.55 8.86
C LEU A 48 0.55 -10.05 9.16
N VAL A 49 0.49 -10.89 8.12
CA VAL A 49 0.62 -12.35 8.29
C VAL A 49 1.99 -12.73 8.87
N ARG A 50 3.05 -11.99 8.53
CA ARG A 50 4.39 -12.21 9.09
C ARG A 50 4.51 -11.75 10.54
N GLU A 51 4.04 -10.55 10.83
CA GLU A 51 4.31 -9.89 12.11
C GLU A 51 3.34 -10.31 13.22
N LEU A 52 2.07 -10.59 12.89
CA LEU A 52 1.05 -10.91 13.89
C LEU A 52 1.43 -12.08 14.82
N PRO A 53 1.98 -13.21 14.33
CA PRO A 53 2.40 -14.30 15.22
C PRO A 53 3.53 -13.90 16.17
N HIS A 54 4.37 -12.93 15.78
CA HIS A 54 5.50 -12.47 16.62
C HIS A 54 5.05 -11.50 17.71
N VAL A 55 3.99 -10.71 17.47
CA VAL A 55 3.47 -9.73 18.44
C VAL A 55 2.32 -10.31 19.26
N GLY A 56 1.66 -11.36 18.78
CA GLY A 56 0.58 -12.07 19.44
C GLY A 56 0.81 -13.59 19.40
N PRO A 57 1.77 -14.11 20.18
CA PRO A 57 2.09 -15.55 20.17
C PRO A 57 1.02 -16.43 20.86
N ASP A 58 0.13 -15.82 21.62
CA ASP A 58 -0.95 -16.52 22.33
C ASP A 58 -2.22 -16.69 21.45
N GLU A 59 -2.30 -16.01 20.32
CA GLU A 59 -3.38 -16.12 19.35
C GLU A 59 -3.05 -17.17 18.28
N GLU A 60 -4.08 -17.85 17.76
CA GLU A 60 -3.97 -18.75 16.62
C GLU A 60 -4.40 -18.04 15.34
N TYR A 61 -3.63 -18.17 14.28
CA TYR A 61 -3.90 -17.49 13.02
C TYR A 61 -4.24 -18.46 11.91
N VAL A 62 -5.37 -18.22 11.23
CA VAL A 62 -5.86 -18.98 10.07
C VAL A 62 -5.89 -18.03 8.86
N VAL A 63 -5.12 -18.32 7.81
CA VAL A 63 -5.03 -17.46 6.64
C VAL A 63 -5.70 -18.12 5.44
N PHE A 64 -6.73 -17.45 4.91
CA PHE A 64 -7.51 -17.94 3.76
C PHE A 64 -6.94 -17.34 2.48
N THR A 65 -6.38 -18.18 1.59
CA THR A 65 -5.78 -17.73 0.33
C THR A 65 -6.49 -18.32 -0.88
N GLY A 66 -6.13 -17.80 -2.07
CA GLY A 66 -6.48 -18.39 -3.35
C GLY A 66 -5.78 -19.73 -3.58
N SER A 67 -5.46 -20.00 -4.84
CA SER A 67 -4.73 -21.21 -5.24
C SER A 67 -3.23 -21.13 -4.99
N GLU A 68 -2.69 -19.93 -4.79
CA GLU A 68 -1.27 -19.74 -4.51
C GLU A 68 -0.93 -20.19 -3.08
N ARG A 69 0.16 -20.95 -2.95
CA ARG A 69 0.71 -21.35 -1.66
C ARG A 69 1.88 -20.44 -1.29
N PRO A 70 2.06 -20.14 0.01
CA PRO A 70 3.23 -19.39 0.43
C PRO A 70 4.50 -20.18 0.07
N PRO A 71 5.49 -19.55 -0.55
CA PRO A 71 6.76 -20.20 -0.87
C PRO A 71 7.48 -20.65 0.41
N VAL A 72 8.04 -21.85 0.37
CA VAL A 72 8.88 -22.36 1.45
C VAL A 72 10.09 -21.43 1.62
N GLY A 73 10.41 -21.07 2.86
CA GLY A 73 11.58 -20.21 3.18
C GLY A 73 11.30 -18.70 3.15
N ARG A 74 10.06 -18.25 2.90
CA ARG A 74 9.71 -16.81 3.02
C ARG A 74 9.53 -16.30 4.44
N GLY A 75 9.85 -17.08 5.47
CA GLY A 75 9.88 -16.61 6.86
C GLY A 75 8.49 -16.40 7.50
N PHE A 76 7.45 -17.09 7.01
CA PHE A 76 6.18 -17.15 7.71
C PHE A 76 6.27 -18.09 8.92
N ASP A 77 5.58 -17.73 10.00
CA ASP A 77 5.53 -18.57 11.20
C ASP A 77 4.90 -19.94 10.88
N PRO A 78 5.54 -21.07 11.26
CA PRO A 78 5.03 -22.41 10.99
C PRO A 78 3.71 -22.73 11.72
N GLY A 79 3.34 -21.94 12.73
CA GLY A 79 2.09 -22.07 13.45
C GLY A 79 0.87 -21.50 12.73
N ILE A 80 1.04 -20.84 11.60
CA ILE A 80 -0.08 -20.33 10.79
C ILE A 80 -0.78 -21.50 10.10
N GLU A 81 -2.09 -21.61 10.29
CA GLU A 81 -2.93 -22.53 9.52
C GLU A 81 -3.30 -21.90 8.17
N TRP A 82 -2.77 -22.45 7.07
CA TRP A 82 -3.07 -22.01 5.72
C TRP A 82 -4.22 -22.77 5.11
N VAL A 83 -5.26 -22.06 4.70
CA VAL A 83 -6.46 -22.64 4.06
C VAL A 83 -6.55 -22.15 2.61
N HIS A 84 -6.34 -23.06 1.67
CA HIS A 84 -6.35 -22.76 0.25
C HIS A 84 -7.72 -23.09 -0.38
N THR A 85 -8.17 -22.22 -1.30
CA THR A 85 -9.35 -22.53 -2.12
C THR A 85 -8.93 -22.89 -3.54
N ARG A 86 -9.68 -23.82 -4.17
CA ARG A 86 -9.51 -24.14 -5.60
C ARG A 86 -10.18 -23.14 -6.52
N LEU A 87 -11.01 -22.24 -5.97
CA LEU A 87 -11.64 -21.19 -6.76
C LEU A 87 -10.58 -20.17 -7.22
N PRO A 88 -10.64 -19.69 -8.46
CA PRO A 88 -9.70 -18.72 -9.00
C PRO A 88 -9.98 -17.33 -8.42
N THR A 89 -9.76 -17.14 -7.11
CA THR A 89 -10.06 -15.89 -6.38
C THR A 89 -9.18 -14.70 -6.80
N ALA A 90 -8.18 -14.94 -7.64
CA ALA A 90 -7.52 -13.88 -8.41
C ALA A 90 -8.51 -13.12 -9.34
N ARG A 91 -9.61 -13.78 -9.75
CA ARG A 91 -10.71 -13.15 -10.49
C ARG A 91 -11.70 -12.52 -9.51
N PRO A 92 -12.06 -11.24 -9.69
CA PRO A 92 -12.95 -10.53 -8.75
C PRO A 92 -14.28 -11.26 -8.49
N GLU A 93 -14.89 -11.83 -9.52
CA GLU A 93 -16.20 -12.50 -9.43
C GLU A 93 -16.12 -13.75 -8.54
N ALA A 94 -15.08 -14.57 -8.72
CA ALA A 94 -14.87 -15.77 -7.93
C ALA A 94 -14.54 -15.43 -6.47
N ARG A 95 -13.77 -14.36 -6.26
CA ARG A 95 -13.46 -13.85 -4.91
C ARG A 95 -14.72 -13.35 -4.20
N ILE A 96 -15.53 -12.55 -4.87
CA ILE A 96 -16.80 -12.04 -4.34
C ILE A 96 -17.71 -13.19 -3.93
N LEU A 97 -17.87 -14.18 -4.83
CA LEU A 97 -18.67 -15.36 -4.55
C LEU A 97 -18.14 -16.12 -3.31
N TRP A 98 -16.82 -16.31 -3.24
CA TRP A 98 -16.22 -16.98 -2.08
C TRP A 98 -16.46 -16.20 -0.78
N GLU A 99 -16.17 -14.91 -0.77
CA GLU A 99 -16.31 -14.04 0.41
C GLU A 99 -17.76 -14.05 0.95
N GLN A 100 -18.76 -14.04 0.08
CA GLN A 100 -20.15 -13.91 0.49
C GLN A 100 -20.88 -15.26 0.71
N THR A 101 -20.31 -16.38 0.25
CA THR A 101 -20.89 -17.72 0.44
C THR A 101 -20.06 -18.58 1.39
N VAL A 102 -18.83 -18.88 1.03
CA VAL A 102 -17.92 -19.71 1.84
C VAL A 102 -17.49 -18.94 3.09
N GLY A 103 -17.21 -17.62 2.95
CA GLY A 103 -16.87 -16.73 4.06
C GLY A 103 -17.91 -16.75 5.19
N ALA A 104 -19.18 -17.01 4.87
CA ALA A 104 -20.23 -17.14 5.89
C ALA A 104 -20.05 -18.37 6.79
N THR A 105 -19.41 -19.43 6.30
CA THR A 105 -19.28 -20.72 7.01
C THR A 105 -17.92 -20.94 7.66
N ILE A 106 -16.88 -20.20 7.21
CA ILE A 106 -15.50 -20.41 7.70
C ILE A 106 -15.38 -20.17 9.20
N ALA A 107 -16.06 -19.17 9.74
CA ALA A 107 -16.01 -18.86 11.16
C ALA A 107 -16.42 -20.07 12.02
N ARG A 108 -17.53 -20.75 11.64
CA ARG A 108 -18.00 -21.95 12.34
C ARG A 108 -17.07 -23.14 12.12
N ARG A 109 -16.65 -23.38 10.85
CA ARG A 109 -15.81 -24.53 10.49
C ARG A 109 -14.45 -24.49 11.16
N TYR A 110 -13.83 -23.31 11.22
CA TYR A 110 -12.51 -23.10 11.80
C TYR A 110 -12.54 -22.56 13.23
N ARG A 111 -13.75 -22.45 13.84
CA ARG A 111 -13.96 -21.96 15.21
C ARG A 111 -13.29 -20.59 15.44
N LEU A 112 -13.52 -19.66 14.50
CA LEU A 112 -12.91 -18.35 14.57
C LEU A 112 -13.67 -17.43 15.54
N ASP A 113 -12.95 -16.75 16.40
CA ASP A 113 -13.49 -15.67 17.25
C ASP A 113 -13.63 -14.37 16.47
N LEU A 114 -12.69 -14.14 15.54
CA LEU A 114 -12.61 -12.93 14.74
C LEU A 114 -12.23 -13.24 13.28
N VAL A 115 -12.82 -12.51 12.34
CA VAL A 115 -12.43 -12.49 10.93
C VAL A 115 -11.99 -11.08 10.55
N HIS A 116 -10.75 -10.96 10.09
CA HIS A 116 -10.23 -9.72 9.52
C HIS A 116 -10.17 -9.81 8.00
N ALA A 117 -10.82 -8.86 7.33
CA ALA A 117 -10.64 -8.62 5.91
C ALA A 117 -9.67 -7.44 5.72
N PRO A 118 -8.42 -7.69 5.32
CA PRO A 118 -7.40 -6.64 5.16
C PRO A 118 -7.60 -5.80 3.88
N VAL A 119 -8.81 -5.85 3.31
CA VAL A 119 -9.24 -5.12 2.11
C VAL A 119 -10.69 -4.72 2.27
N ASN A 120 -11.08 -3.61 1.75
CA ASN A 120 -12.36 -2.87 1.85
C ASN A 120 -13.66 -3.69 2.01
N VAL A 121 -13.66 -5.00 1.75
CA VAL A 121 -14.86 -5.86 1.79
C VAL A 121 -14.66 -7.05 2.72
N THR A 122 -15.65 -7.29 3.61
CA THR A 122 -15.69 -8.46 4.52
C THR A 122 -16.90 -9.35 4.22
N PRO A 123 -16.88 -10.63 4.59
CA PRO A 123 -18.08 -11.45 4.59
C PRO A 123 -19.19 -10.79 5.42
N LEU A 124 -20.36 -10.56 4.80
CA LEU A 124 -21.46 -9.83 5.45
C LEU A 124 -22.18 -10.69 6.47
N VAL A 125 -22.14 -12.02 6.29
CA VAL A 125 -22.75 -13.01 7.19
C VAL A 125 -21.63 -13.91 7.72
N THR A 126 -21.40 -13.87 9.01
CA THR A 126 -20.46 -14.76 9.71
C THR A 126 -20.81 -14.82 11.20
N GLY A 127 -20.52 -15.92 11.87
CA GLY A 127 -20.71 -16.07 13.31
C GLY A 127 -19.61 -15.44 14.17
N ALA A 128 -18.51 -14.99 13.54
CA ALA A 128 -17.38 -14.35 14.23
C ALA A 128 -17.49 -12.82 14.20
N ALA A 129 -16.81 -12.17 15.12
CA ALA A 129 -16.60 -10.72 15.07
C ALA A 129 -15.83 -10.33 13.81
N ARG A 130 -16.05 -9.12 13.28
CA ARG A 130 -15.44 -8.66 12.01
C ARG A 130 -14.62 -7.42 12.21
N VAL A 131 -13.43 -7.44 11.62
CA VAL A 131 -12.59 -6.26 11.41
C VAL A 131 -12.38 -6.10 9.89
N VAL A 132 -12.39 -4.88 9.40
CA VAL A 132 -12.11 -4.58 8.00
C VAL A 132 -11.09 -3.44 7.93
N THR A 133 -10.08 -3.58 7.06
CA THR A 133 -9.17 -2.47 6.75
C THR A 133 -9.59 -1.74 5.49
N ILE A 134 -9.65 -0.42 5.58
CA ILE A 134 -9.91 0.49 4.45
C ILE A 134 -8.59 1.15 4.07
N HIS A 135 -8.12 0.84 2.84
CA HIS A 135 -6.89 1.42 2.32
C HIS A 135 -7.10 2.77 1.66
N ASP A 136 -8.15 2.92 0.88
CA ASP A 136 -8.58 4.18 0.29
C ASP A 136 -10.06 4.10 -0.11
N LEU A 137 -10.62 5.24 -0.49
CA LEU A 137 -11.95 5.36 -1.03
C LEU A 137 -11.95 6.05 -2.42
N ALA A 138 -10.88 5.85 -3.18
CA ALA A 138 -10.73 6.43 -4.52
C ALA A 138 -11.90 6.08 -5.45
N PHE A 139 -12.44 4.87 -5.37
CA PHE A 139 -13.62 4.45 -6.14
C PHE A 139 -14.90 5.24 -5.77
N HIS A 140 -14.91 5.94 -4.66
CA HIS A 140 -15.99 6.83 -4.24
C HIS A 140 -15.74 8.27 -4.66
N LEU A 141 -14.51 8.76 -4.50
CA LEU A 141 -14.11 10.15 -4.74
C LEU A 141 -13.79 10.45 -6.21
N TYR A 142 -13.32 9.45 -6.95
CA TYR A 142 -12.95 9.51 -8.36
C TYR A 142 -13.69 8.43 -9.17
N PRO A 143 -15.04 8.46 -9.19
CA PRO A 143 -15.85 7.40 -9.79
C PRO A 143 -15.57 7.18 -11.27
N GLU A 144 -15.21 8.24 -12.00
CA GLU A 144 -14.87 8.23 -13.42
C GLU A 144 -13.64 7.36 -13.75
N GLN A 145 -12.80 7.07 -12.75
CA GLN A 145 -11.62 6.23 -12.90
C GLN A 145 -11.91 4.73 -12.75
N TYR A 146 -13.16 4.35 -12.53
CA TYR A 146 -13.54 2.95 -12.31
C TYR A 146 -14.67 2.52 -13.25
N PRO A 147 -14.64 1.29 -13.80
CA PRO A 147 -15.79 0.74 -14.52
C PRO A 147 -17.05 0.78 -13.65
N GLY A 148 -18.16 1.29 -14.18
CA GLY A 148 -19.36 1.62 -13.40
C GLY A 148 -19.93 0.45 -12.57
N ALA A 149 -19.88 -0.79 -13.07
CA ALA A 149 -20.33 -1.97 -12.31
C ALA A 149 -19.39 -2.25 -11.12
N LYS A 150 -18.08 -2.19 -11.33
CA LYS A 150 -17.06 -2.36 -10.27
C LYS A 150 -17.18 -1.26 -9.21
N GLN A 151 -17.35 -0.03 -9.65
CA GLN A 151 -17.48 1.13 -8.76
C GLN A 151 -18.73 1.00 -7.87
N ARG A 152 -19.90 0.66 -8.44
CA ARG A 152 -21.14 0.44 -7.68
C ARG A 152 -21.00 -0.70 -6.68
N TYR A 153 -20.39 -1.80 -7.09
CA TYR A 153 -20.11 -2.93 -6.20
C TYR A 153 -19.24 -2.50 -5.02
N LEU A 154 -18.09 -1.86 -5.28
CA LEU A 154 -17.17 -1.43 -4.22
C LEU A 154 -17.85 -0.46 -3.25
N ARG A 155 -18.60 0.54 -3.75
CA ARG A 155 -19.32 1.49 -2.89
C ARG A 155 -20.33 0.79 -1.97
N LEU A 156 -21.14 -0.11 -2.51
CA LEU A 156 -22.15 -0.83 -1.74
C LEU A 156 -21.50 -1.78 -0.73
N MET A 157 -20.58 -2.62 -1.19
CA MET A 157 -20.00 -3.67 -0.34
C MET A 157 -19.09 -3.09 0.75
N THR A 158 -18.32 -2.04 0.44
CA THR A 158 -17.51 -1.34 1.46
C THR A 158 -18.43 -0.68 2.51
N ARG A 159 -19.50 -0.01 2.08
CA ARG A 159 -20.50 0.55 3.02
C ARG A 159 -21.08 -0.52 3.95
N LEU A 160 -21.51 -1.64 3.41
CA LEU A 160 -22.06 -2.75 4.19
C LEU A 160 -21.01 -3.36 5.12
N SER A 161 -19.77 -3.49 4.65
CA SER A 161 -18.64 -3.98 5.46
C SER A 161 -18.36 -3.05 6.64
N VAL A 162 -18.27 -1.75 6.39
CA VAL A 162 -18.11 -0.72 7.45
C VAL A 162 -19.25 -0.78 8.45
N GLN A 163 -20.51 -0.94 8.00
CA GLN A 163 -21.66 -1.03 8.90
C GLN A 163 -21.64 -2.31 9.77
N ARG A 164 -21.25 -3.45 9.18
CA ARG A 164 -21.28 -4.77 9.83
C ARG A 164 -20.03 -5.10 10.65
N ALA A 165 -18.90 -4.46 10.41
CA ALA A 165 -17.68 -4.65 11.19
C ALA A 165 -17.87 -4.19 12.64
N ALA A 166 -17.22 -4.86 13.59
CA ALA A 166 -17.11 -4.42 14.99
C ALA A 166 -16.16 -3.22 15.10
N ARG A 167 -15.04 -3.28 14.36
CA ARG A 167 -14.09 -2.17 14.18
C ARG A 167 -13.68 -2.06 12.71
N VAL A 168 -13.34 -0.85 12.32
CA VAL A 168 -12.78 -0.50 11.00
C VAL A 168 -11.38 0.04 11.22
N ILE A 169 -10.40 -0.52 10.57
CA ILE A 169 -9.03 0.00 10.52
C ILE A 169 -8.95 0.90 9.29
N ALA A 170 -8.50 2.14 9.47
CA ALA A 170 -8.15 3.06 8.40
C ALA A 170 -6.63 3.24 8.40
N VAL A 171 -5.99 3.17 7.23
CA VAL A 171 -4.53 3.22 7.11
C VAL A 171 -3.93 4.62 7.33
N SER A 172 -4.79 5.64 7.47
CA SER A 172 -4.42 7.03 7.72
C SER A 172 -5.57 7.77 8.39
N GLU A 173 -5.29 8.93 8.99
CA GLU A 173 -6.34 9.78 9.55
C GLU A 173 -7.23 10.36 8.45
N ALA A 174 -6.66 10.71 7.29
CA ALA A 174 -7.44 11.14 6.13
C ALA A 174 -8.43 10.05 5.68
N THR A 175 -8.00 8.79 5.58
CA THR A 175 -8.89 7.66 5.27
C THR A 175 -9.94 7.46 6.36
N ARG A 176 -9.59 7.62 7.64
CA ARG A 176 -10.54 7.56 8.76
C ARG A 176 -11.65 8.61 8.62
N GLN A 177 -11.28 9.86 8.34
CA GLN A 177 -12.22 10.94 8.12
C GLN A 177 -13.12 10.67 6.91
N ASP A 178 -12.58 10.14 5.82
CA ASP A 178 -13.37 9.76 4.65
C ASP A 178 -14.38 8.65 4.97
N VAL A 179 -13.99 7.61 5.72
CA VAL A 179 -14.92 6.54 6.17
C VAL A 179 -16.05 7.11 7.00
N VAL A 180 -15.75 7.99 7.97
CA VAL A 180 -16.76 8.65 8.80
C VAL A 180 -17.69 9.51 7.94
N ARG A 181 -17.12 10.36 7.07
CA ARG A 181 -17.87 11.30 6.24
C ARG A 181 -18.74 10.61 5.19
N LEU A 182 -18.19 9.62 4.47
CA LEU A 182 -18.83 9.03 3.29
C LEU A 182 -19.79 7.89 3.65
N TYR A 183 -19.52 7.17 4.73
CA TYR A 183 -20.35 6.02 5.13
C TYR A 183 -21.13 6.23 6.42
N GLY A 184 -20.98 7.38 7.10
CA GLY A 184 -21.66 7.68 8.36
C GLY A 184 -21.23 6.74 9.49
N ALA A 185 -20.01 6.25 9.47
CA ALA A 185 -19.47 5.42 10.53
C ALA A 185 -19.31 6.25 11.82
N ARG A 186 -19.61 5.64 12.97
CA ARG A 186 -19.32 6.30 14.25
C ARG A 186 -17.82 6.47 14.41
N PRO A 187 -17.32 7.65 14.80
CA PRO A 187 -15.88 7.93 14.88
C PRO A 187 -15.10 6.94 15.76
N GLU A 188 -15.69 6.50 16.88
CA GLU A 188 -15.08 5.53 17.80
C GLU A 188 -15.00 4.10 17.25
N LYS A 189 -15.69 3.81 16.15
CA LYS A 189 -15.63 2.53 15.45
C LYS A 189 -14.44 2.45 14.50
N VAL A 190 -13.93 3.59 14.04
CA VAL A 190 -12.86 3.67 13.04
C VAL A 190 -11.54 4.03 13.74
N VAL A 191 -10.59 3.12 13.67
CA VAL A 191 -9.27 3.26 14.31
C VAL A 191 -8.23 3.48 13.21
N THR A 192 -7.39 4.49 13.37
CA THR A 192 -6.25 4.72 12.47
C THR A 192 -5.10 3.81 12.88
N VAL A 193 -4.66 2.96 11.94
CA VAL A 193 -3.46 2.11 12.08
C VAL A 193 -2.61 2.32 10.83
N PRO A 194 -1.52 3.10 10.93
CA PRO A 194 -0.67 3.41 9.79
C PRO A 194 0.02 2.16 9.21
N ASN A 195 0.26 2.20 7.90
CA ASN A 195 1.10 1.19 7.26
C ASN A 195 2.55 1.31 7.74
N GLY A 196 3.25 0.17 7.76
CA GLY A 196 4.67 0.11 8.07
C GLY A 196 5.58 0.24 6.85
N MET A 197 6.87 0.22 7.12
CA MET A 197 7.95 0.24 6.13
C MET A 197 8.76 -1.06 6.22
N SER A 198 9.17 -1.59 5.06
CA SER A 198 10.10 -2.71 4.98
C SER A 198 11.55 -2.24 5.19
N GLY A 199 12.35 -3.00 5.93
CA GLY A 199 13.77 -2.74 6.11
C GLY A 199 14.64 -2.82 4.84
N ASP A 200 14.06 -3.25 3.72
CA ASP A 200 14.72 -3.26 2.42
C ASP A 200 14.97 -1.84 1.88
N PHE A 201 14.08 -0.90 2.23
CA PHE A 201 14.24 0.52 1.93
C PHE A 201 15.11 1.17 2.99
N ARG A 202 16.33 1.49 2.61
CA ARG A 202 17.35 2.13 3.46
C ARG A 202 18.40 2.79 2.58
N PRO A 203 19.24 3.68 3.12
CA PRO A 203 20.40 4.17 2.41
C PRO A 203 21.32 3.02 2.01
N LEU A 204 21.73 2.99 0.75
CA LEU A 204 22.62 1.99 0.17
C LEU A 204 24.05 2.54 0.02
N PRO A 205 25.07 1.67 -0.01
CA PRO A 205 26.45 2.08 -0.26
C PRO A 205 26.60 2.84 -1.59
N ALA A 206 27.36 3.94 -1.57
CA ALA A 206 27.54 4.81 -2.76
C ALA A 206 28.03 4.03 -3.99
N GLU A 207 28.90 3.04 -3.81
CA GLU A 207 29.38 2.18 -4.90
C GLU A 207 28.27 1.37 -5.56
N GLN A 208 27.34 0.84 -4.76
CA GLN A 208 26.18 0.09 -5.27
C GLN A 208 25.26 1.00 -6.08
N VAL A 209 25.01 2.20 -5.58
CA VAL A 209 24.19 3.22 -6.27
C VAL A 209 24.85 3.68 -7.58
N ALA A 210 26.17 3.92 -7.56
CA ALA A 210 26.93 4.30 -8.76
C ALA A 210 26.92 3.18 -9.81
N ALA A 211 27.13 1.93 -9.41
CA ALA A 211 27.06 0.76 -10.30
C ALA A 211 25.66 0.61 -10.92
N PHE A 212 24.60 0.82 -10.13
CA PHE A 212 23.23 0.80 -10.63
C PHE A 212 22.97 1.91 -11.64
N ARG A 213 23.36 3.18 -11.34
CA ARG A 213 23.24 4.28 -12.29
C ARG A 213 23.93 3.98 -13.62
N ALA A 214 25.17 3.46 -13.57
CA ALA A 214 25.92 3.07 -14.75
C ALA A 214 25.22 1.97 -15.56
N SER A 215 24.71 0.92 -14.89
CA SER A 215 24.01 -0.19 -15.54
C SER A 215 22.72 0.24 -16.23
N GLN A 216 22.04 1.22 -15.65
CA GLN A 216 20.80 1.78 -16.19
C GLN A 216 21.02 2.96 -17.12
N GLY A 217 22.24 3.47 -17.29
CA GLY A 217 22.54 4.69 -18.05
C GLY A 217 21.82 5.91 -17.49
N LEU A 218 21.74 6.02 -16.15
CA LEU A 218 21.11 7.14 -15.45
C LEU A 218 22.13 8.25 -15.19
N PRO A 219 21.71 9.52 -15.23
CA PRO A 219 22.57 10.64 -14.83
C PRO A 219 22.83 10.60 -13.31
N GLU A 220 23.81 11.38 -12.87
CA GLU A 220 24.14 11.49 -11.45
C GLU A 220 22.97 12.02 -10.62
N GLN A 221 22.22 12.96 -11.18
CA GLN A 221 21.05 13.57 -10.57
C GLN A 221 19.85 13.49 -11.52
N PHE A 222 18.73 13.04 -11.01
CA PHE A 222 17.47 13.00 -11.75
C PHE A 222 16.26 13.14 -10.80
N ILE A 223 15.14 13.53 -11.36
CA ILE A 223 13.85 13.60 -10.69
C ILE A 223 13.17 12.24 -10.86
N LEU A 224 12.75 11.62 -9.78
CA LEU A 224 12.07 10.32 -9.82
C LEU A 224 10.58 10.47 -9.53
N PHE A 225 9.77 9.79 -10.33
CA PHE A 225 8.37 9.50 -10.06
C PHE A 225 8.17 7.97 -10.04
N VAL A 226 7.47 7.44 -9.04
CA VAL A 226 7.13 6.01 -8.96
C VAL A 226 5.62 5.85 -8.78
N GLY A 227 5.00 5.08 -9.67
CA GLY A 227 3.57 4.75 -9.55
C GLY A 227 2.95 4.29 -10.86
N THR A 228 1.85 3.53 -10.77
CA THR A 228 1.07 3.17 -11.95
C THR A 228 0.59 4.43 -12.67
N LEU A 229 0.78 4.48 -13.99
CA LEU A 229 0.38 5.62 -14.83
C LEU A 229 -1.15 5.68 -14.91
N GLN A 230 -1.76 6.51 -14.08
CA GLN A 230 -3.20 6.72 -14.00
C GLN A 230 -3.49 8.17 -13.59
N PRO A 231 -4.65 8.74 -13.98
CA PRO A 231 -4.94 10.17 -13.80
C PRO A 231 -4.77 10.66 -12.35
N ARG A 232 -5.16 9.86 -11.36
CA ARG A 232 -5.06 10.22 -9.94
C ARG A 232 -3.62 10.47 -9.47
N LYS A 233 -2.63 9.86 -10.11
CA LYS A 233 -1.20 10.08 -9.80
C LYS A 233 -0.68 11.42 -10.32
N ASN A 234 -1.47 12.10 -11.15
CA ASN A 234 -1.26 13.48 -11.56
C ASN A 234 0.09 13.77 -12.24
N LEU A 235 0.57 12.79 -13.02
CA LEU A 235 1.83 12.92 -13.74
C LEU A 235 1.79 14.06 -14.79
N GLU A 236 0.62 14.41 -15.33
CA GLU A 236 0.47 15.53 -16.26
C GLU A 236 0.86 16.87 -15.62
N THR A 237 0.45 17.12 -14.36
CA THR A 237 0.89 18.32 -13.63
C THR A 237 2.41 18.33 -13.42
N LEU A 238 3.01 17.17 -13.11
CA LEU A 238 4.47 17.06 -13.01
C LEU A 238 5.16 17.37 -14.35
N LEU A 239 4.65 16.86 -15.46
CA LEU A 239 5.22 17.15 -16.79
C LEU A 239 5.15 18.64 -17.13
N ARG A 240 4.03 19.32 -16.83
CA ARG A 240 3.86 20.76 -17.03
C ARG A 240 4.80 21.58 -16.14
N ALA A 241 4.95 21.21 -14.88
CA ALA A 241 5.87 21.86 -13.96
C ALA A 241 7.34 21.64 -14.38
N TYR A 242 7.67 20.41 -14.79
CA TYR A 242 9.00 20.07 -15.26
C TYR A 242 9.37 20.84 -16.55
N ALA A 243 8.44 21.02 -17.48
CA ALA A 243 8.66 21.81 -18.70
C ALA A 243 9.02 23.26 -18.40
N GLN A 244 8.60 23.83 -17.28
CA GLN A 244 8.96 25.21 -16.88
C GLN A 244 10.40 25.33 -16.34
N VAL A 245 11.03 24.22 -15.95
CA VAL A 245 12.32 24.23 -15.26
C VAL A 245 13.39 23.37 -15.94
N VAL A 246 13.06 22.63 -16.99
CA VAL A 246 13.93 21.64 -17.62
C VAL A 246 15.27 22.24 -18.12
N ASP A 247 15.25 23.46 -18.64
CA ASP A 247 16.45 24.14 -19.14
C ASP A 247 17.29 24.75 -18.01
N GLU A 248 16.68 25.06 -16.87
CA GLU A 248 17.36 25.63 -15.71
C GLU A 248 17.98 24.55 -14.81
N VAL A 249 17.19 23.50 -14.53
CA VAL A 249 17.56 22.42 -13.59
C VAL A 249 18.50 21.39 -14.22
N CYS A 250 18.39 21.16 -15.53
CA CYS A 250 19.20 20.20 -16.29
C CYS A 250 19.13 18.74 -15.80
N TRP A 251 18.19 18.39 -14.91
CA TRP A 251 17.94 17.03 -14.44
C TRP A 251 16.91 16.36 -15.33
N GLU A 252 17.11 15.07 -15.62
CA GLU A 252 16.10 14.27 -16.32
C GLU A 252 14.94 13.91 -15.39
N LEU A 253 13.75 13.76 -15.95
CA LEU A 253 12.61 13.17 -15.25
C LEU A 253 12.52 11.67 -15.58
N VAL A 254 12.66 10.83 -14.58
CA VAL A 254 12.54 9.38 -14.71
C VAL A 254 11.22 8.92 -14.10
N VAL A 255 10.42 8.23 -14.90
CA VAL A 255 9.09 7.75 -14.56
C VAL A 255 9.12 6.21 -14.48
N VAL A 256 8.97 5.68 -13.27
CA VAL A 256 8.91 4.25 -12.98
C VAL A 256 7.49 3.84 -12.69
N GLY A 257 6.99 2.83 -13.39
CA GLY A 257 5.67 2.25 -13.13
C GLY A 257 5.04 1.60 -14.35
N ALA A 258 4.10 0.69 -14.09
CA ALA A 258 3.34 0.05 -15.14
C ALA A 258 2.36 1.04 -15.80
N THR A 259 2.08 0.84 -17.09
CA THR A 259 1.01 1.54 -17.78
C THR A 259 -0.33 1.11 -17.18
N GLY A 260 -1.04 2.08 -16.61
CA GLY A 260 -2.40 1.90 -16.09
C GLY A 260 -3.44 2.10 -17.21
N TRP A 261 -4.63 2.53 -16.80
CA TRP A 261 -5.65 2.96 -17.76
C TRP A 261 -5.51 4.46 -18.07
N SER A 262 -5.91 4.88 -19.26
CA SER A 262 -5.86 6.30 -19.72
C SER A 262 -4.46 6.94 -19.63
N PHE A 263 -3.42 6.18 -19.98
CA PHE A 263 -2.03 6.66 -19.94
C PHE A 263 -1.58 7.38 -21.21
N ALA A 264 -2.26 7.20 -22.34
CA ALA A 264 -1.89 7.81 -23.62
C ALA A 264 -1.71 9.34 -23.55
N PRO A 265 -2.57 10.11 -22.86
CA PRO A 265 -2.42 11.56 -22.72
C PRO A 265 -1.09 11.99 -22.07
N ILE A 266 -0.49 11.15 -21.23
CA ILE A 266 0.80 11.44 -20.56
C ILE A 266 1.92 11.61 -21.60
N PHE A 267 2.02 10.68 -22.56
CA PHE A 267 3.03 10.74 -23.61
C PHE A 267 2.76 11.89 -24.60
N GLU A 268 1.49 12.15 -24.90
CA GLU A 268 1.07 13.27 -25.73
C GLU A 268 1.43 14.61 -25.07
N THR A 269 1.21 14.73 -23.76
CA THR A 269 1.58 15.92 -22.99
C THR A 269 3.09 16.15 -23.05
N ALA A 270 3.93 15.13 -22.82
CA ALA A 270 5.38 15.28 -22.89
C ALA A 270 5.86 15.75 -24.27
N ARG A 271 5.25 15.23 -25.36
CA ARG A 271 5.55 15.67 -26.74
C ARG A 271 5.10 17.10 -27.00
N ALA A 272 3.87 17.44 -26.62
CA ALA A 272 3.31 18.77 -26.82
C ALA A 272 4.07 19.86 -26.07
N LEU A 273 4.67 19.51 -24.93
CA LEU A 273 5.53 20.40 -24.14
C LEU A 273 6.99 20.45 -24.65
N GLY A 274 7.36 19.66 -25.65
CA GLY A 274 8.72 19.62 -26.18
C GLY A 274 9.77 18.97 -25.26
N ILE A 275 9.34 18.22 -24.25
CA ILE A 275 10.23 17.64 -23.23
C ILE A 275 10.40 16.11 -23.35
N ALA A 276 9.87 15.49 -24.42
CA ALA A 276 9.86 14.04 -24.58
C ALA A 276 11.25 13.40 -24.44
N GLU A 277 12.31 14.02 -24.97
CA GLU A 277 13.70 13.54 -24.91
C GLU A 277 14.34 13.70 -23.51
N ARG A 278 13.70 14.45 -22.61
CA ARG A 278 14.15 14.71 -21.24
C ARG A 278 13.35 13.93 -20.20
N VAL A 279 12.36 13.12 -20.67
CA VAL A 279 11.50 12.27 -19.81
C VAL A 279 11.72 10.82 -20.17
N ARG A 280 12.28 10.08 -19.24
CA ARG A 280 12.53 8.65 -19.41
C ARG A 280 11.44 7.83 -18.75
N PHE A 281 10.70 7.05 -19.52
CA PHE A 281 9.73 6.07 -19.03
C PHE A 281 10.41 4.70 -18.88
N ALA A 282 10.77 4.33 -17.66
CA ALA A 282 11.46 3.08 -17.35
C ALA A 282 10.53 1.84 -17.33
N GLY A 283 9.21 2.05 -17.34
CA GLY A 283 8.24 0.95 -17.27
C GLY A 283 8.10 0.35 -15.87
N TYR A 284 7.57 -0.87 -15.81
CA TYR A 284 7.43 -1.61 -14.55
C TYR A 284 8.79 -2.06 -14.02
N VAL A 285 9.02 -1.81 -12.75
CA VAL A 285 10.21 -2.24 -12.00
C VAL A 285 9.77 -3.19 -10.89
N ALA A 286 10.50 -4.27 -10.70
CA ALA A 286 10.24 -5.21 -9.61
C ALA A 286 10.43 -4.54 -8.26
N GLY A 287 9.61 -4.92 -7.27
CA GLY A 287 9.64 -4.30 -5.93
C GLY A 287 11.01 -4.38 -5.25
N GLU A 288 11.79 -5.40 -5.54
CA GLU A 288 13.14 -5.64 -5.02
C GLU A 288 14.18 -4.65 -5.59
N GLU A 289 13.92 -4.06 -6.77
CA GLU A 289 14.79 -3.06 -7.40
C GLU A 289 14.44 -1.62 -6.99
N LEU A 290 13.23 -1.37 -6.49
CA LEU A 290 12.78 -0.02 -6.11
C LEU A 290 13.73 0.71 -5.14
N PRO A 291 14.34 0.05 -4.14
CA PRO A 291 15.32 0.71 -3.27
C PRO A 291 16.49 1.33 -4.04
N LEU A 292 16.96 0.69 -5.12
CA LEU A 292 18.04 1.22 -5.97
C LEU A 292 17.60 2.48 -6.71
N TRP A 293 16.38 2.49 -7.26
CA TRP A 293 15.82 3.65 -7.94
C TRP A 293 15.67 4.85 -7.02
N TYR A 294 15.14 4.65 -5.79
CA TYR A 294 15.05 5.73 -4.82
C TYR A 294 16.43 6.25 -4.41
N ASN A 295 17.36 5.37 -4.04
CA ASN A 295 18.73 5.78 -3.65
C ASN A 295 19.49 6.48 -4.78
N ALA A 296 19.20 6.16 -6.03
CA ALA A 296 19.86 6.77 -7.18
C ALA A 296 19.33 8.17 -7.51
N ALA A 297 18.11 8.51 -7.08
CA ALA A 297 17.45 9.76 -7.42
C ALA A 297 17.93 10.94 -6.58
N GLY A 298 18.00 12.13 -7.21
CA GLY A 298 18.29 13.38 -6.52
C GLY A 298 17.10 13.94 -5.76
N MET A 299 15.88 13.63 -6.21
CA MET A 299 14.62 13.92 -5.53
C MET A 299 13.50 12.99 -6.00
N PHE A 300 12.50 12.79 -5.17
CA PHE A 300 11.28 12.06 -5.49
C PHE A 300 10.09 13.02 -5.51
N VAL A 301 9.27 12.98 -6.57
CA VAL A 301 8.11 13.88 -6.73
C VAL A 301 6.84 13.06 -6.82
N TYR A 302 5.89 13.34 -5.93
CA TYR A 302 4.64 12.59 -5.80
C TYR A 302 3.42 13.52 -5.70
N PRO A 303 2.95 14.10 -6.83
CA PRO A 303 1.90 15.10 -6.86
C PRO A 303 0.49 14.49 -6.91
N SER A 304 0.28 13.30 -6.32
CA SER A 304 -0.98 12.57 -6.37
C SER A 304 -2.16 13.39 -5.85
N LEU A 305 -3.26 13.35 -6.57
CA LEU A 305 -4.51 14.05 -6.18
C LEU A 305 -5.18 13.43 -4.95
N TYR A 306 -4.97 12.13 -4.73
CA TYR A 306 -5.54 11.41 -3.60
C TYR A 306 -4.78 10.09 -3.34
N GLU A 307 -4.45 9.83 -2.10
CA GLU A 307 -3.88 8.56 -1.62
C GLU A 307 -4.53 8.16 -0.30
N GLY A 308 -4.63 6.85 -0.08
CA GLY A 308 -5.06 6.36 1.21
C GLY A 308 -3.96 6.40 2.27
N PHE A 309 -2.68 6.34 1.85
CA PHE A 309 -1.53 6.45 2.76
C PHE A 309 -0.35 7.17 2.11
N GLY A 310 0.35 6.57 1.14
CA GLY A 310 1.52 7.17 0.51
C GLY A 310 2.81 6.38 0.75
N LEU A 311 2.75 5.05 0.65
CA LEU A 311 3.93 4.18 0.78
C LEU A 311 5.14 4.65 -0.04
N PRO A 312 5.00 5.10 -1.31
CA PRO A 312 6.13 5.59 -2.09
C PRO A 312 6.90 6.75 -1.45
N LEU A 313 6.22 7.61 -0.68
CA LEU A 313 6.89 8.69 0.06
C LEU A 313 7.73 8.15 1.22
N LEU A 314 7.19 7.18 1.97
CA LEU A 314 7.97 6.50 3.01
C LEU A 314 9.16 5.75 2.41
N GLU A 315 8.97 5.07 1.28
CA GLU A 315 10.03 4.34 0.57
C GLU A 315 11.16 5.28 0.15
N ALA A 316 10.83 6.43 -0.43
CA ALA A 316 11.80 7.46 -0.82
C ALA A 316 12.54 8.03 0.40
N MET A 317 11.81 8.44 1.44
CA MET A 317 12.40 8.98 2.67
C MET A 317 13.25 7.95 3.39
N ALA A 318 12.88 6.66 3.39
CA ALA A 318 13.67 5.58 3.97
C ALA A 318 14.99 5.34 3.24
N CYS A 319 15.05 5.64 1.94
CA CYS A 319 16.27 5.62 1.13
C CYS A 319 17.10 6.91 1.26
N GLY A 320 16.67 7.89 2.05
CA GLY A 320 17.32 9.19 2.19
C GLY A 320 17.05 10.14 1.02
N THR A 321 16.09 9.83 0.16
CA THR A 321 15.73 10.67 -1.01
C THR A 321 14.79 11.78 -0.58
N PRO A 322 15.13 13.07 -0.80
CA PRO A 322 14.27 14.19 -0.47
C PRO A 322 13.00 14.17 -1.33
N VAL A 323 11.86 14.57 -0.73
CA VAL A 323 10.55 14.42 -1.36
C VAL A 323 9.83 15.75 -1.58
N ILE A 324 9.12 15.84 -2.72
CA ILE A 324 8.07 16.83 -2.98
C ILE A 324 6.76 16.07 -3.10
N ALA A 325 5.76 16.44 -2.31
CA ALA A 325 4.47 15.75 -2.29
C ALA A 325 3.30 16.73 -2.38
N ALA A 326 2.15 16.21 -2.79
CA ALA A 326 0.91 16.98 -2.76
C ALA A 326 0.44 17.23 -1.32
N ASP A 327 -0.04 18.44 -1.03
CA ASP A 327 -0.68 18.81 0.24
C ASP A 327 -2.16 18.41 0.24
N THR A 328 -2.41 17.10 0.13
CA THR A 328 -3.77 16.57 0.09
C THR A 328 -3.84 15.14 0.61
N SER A 329 -5.05 14.73 1.05
CA SER A 329 -5.34 13.40 1.59
C SER A 329 -4.37 12.98 2.70
N SER A 330 -3.80 11.80 2.64
CA SER A 330 -2.87 11.25 3.64
C SER A 330 -1.42 11.73 3.50
N LEU A 331 -1.07 12.41 2.40
CA LEU A 331 0.33 12.72 2.11
C LEU A 331 0.96 13.69 3.12
N PRO A 332 0.26 14.76 3.59
CA PRO A 332 0.81 15.65 4.61
C PRO A 332 1.09 14.94 5.94
N GLU A 333 0.22 13.99 6.35
CA GLU A 333 0.44 13.24 7.59
C GLU A 333 1.60 12.23 7.49
N VAL A 334 1.92 11.75 6.29
CA VAL A 334 3.08 10.87 6.05
C VAL A 334 4.37 11.68 5.99
N VAL A 335 4.39 12.77 5.24
CA VAL A 335 5.58 13.60 5.02
C VAL A 335 5.94 14.41 6.27
N GLY A 336 4.95 15.04 6.93
CA GLY A 336 5.21 15.97 8.03
C GLY A 336 6.09 17.15 7.57
N ASP A 337 7.19 17.36 8.30
CA ASP A 337 8.19 18.40 8.00
C ASP A 337 9.39 17.88 7.16
N ALA A 338 9.33 16.64 6.69
CA ALA A 338 10.41 15.95 6.00
C ALA A 338 10.37 16.10 4.46
N GLY A 339 9.57 17.01 3.93
CA GLY A 339 9.45 17.24 2.49
C GLY A 339 8.80 18.58 2.16
N LEU A 340 8.77 18.91 0.89
CA LEU A 340 8.05 20.08 0.39
C LEU A 340 6.63 19.68 0.01
N LEU A 341 5.63 20.35 0.59
CA LEU A 341 4.23 20.15 0.29
C LEU A 341 3.73 21.24 -0.67
N ILE A 342 2.99 20.83 -1.71
CA ILE A 342 2.43 21.71 -2.74
C ILE A 342 0.97 21.38 -3.04
N ASP A 343 0.19 22.37 -3.46
CA ASP A 343 -1.12 22.10 -4.06
C ASP A 343 -0.91 21.29 -5.34
N PRO A 344 -1.49 20.08 -5.47
CA PRO A 344 -1.30 19.22 -6.64
C PRO A 344 -1.86 19.80 -7.94
N ARG A 345 -2.61 20.90 -7.90
CA ARG A 345 -3.14 21.61 -9.07
C ARG A 345 -2.34 22.84 -9.43
N ASP A 346 -1.42 23.26 -8.57
CA ASP A 346 -0.56 24.43 -8.80
C ASP A 346 0.75 23.99 -9.47
N VAL A 347 0.79 24.15 -10.80
CA VAL A 347 1.94 23.84 -11.64
C VAL A 347 3.16 24.69 -11.26
N ASP A 348 2.94 25.99 -10.96
CA ASP A 348 3.99 26.93 -10.65
C ASP A 348 4.61 26.66 -9.28
N ALA A 349 3.79 26.30 -8.28
CA ALA A 349 4.27 25.87 -6.96
C ALA A 349 5.13 24.62 -7.07
N LEU A 350 4.71 23.62 -7.89
CA LEU A 350 5.50 22.42 -8.12
C LEU A 350 6.81 22.73 -8.86
N ALA A 351 6.78 23.55 -9.91
CA ALA A 351 7.98 23.99 -10.62
C ALA A 351 8.98 24.70 -9.69
N ASN A 352 8.48 25.60 -8.83
CA ASN A 352 9.30 26.30 -7.84
C ASN A 352 9.88 25.34 -6.78
N ALA A 353 9.12 24.34 -6.33
CA ALA A 353 9.62 23.32 -5.40
C ALA A 353 10.74 22.48 -6.04
N ILE A 354 10.60 22.06 -7.30
CA ILE A 354 11.64 21.36 -8.06
C ILE A 354 12.90 22.24 -8.17
N ARG A 355 12.75 23.50 -8.60
CA ARG A 355 13.86 24.46 -8.73
C ARG A 355 14.61 24.64 -7.41
N ARG A 356 13.89 24.84 -6.30
CA ARG A 356 14.48 25.01 -4.97
C ARG A 356 15.27 23.79 -4.53
N LEU A 357 14.71 22.60 -4.74
CA LEU A 357 15.33 21.35 -4.30
C LEU A 357 16.53 20.97 -5.18
N ALA A 358 16.46 21.21 -6.48
CA ALA A 358 17.59 21.00 -7.40
C ALA A 358 18.74 21.97 -7.13
N GLY A 359 18.42 23.23 -6.82
CA GLY A 359 19.41 24.30 -6.62
C GLY A 359 20.08 24.34 -5.24
N SER A 360 19.66 23.51 -4.27
CA SER A 360 20.20 23.55 -2.90
C SER A 360 20.53 22.17 -2.35
N GLU A 361 21.80 21.83 -2.32
CA GLU A 361 22.30 20.60 -1.68
C GLU A 361 21.96 20.58 -0.18
N THR A 362 22.22 21.69 0.52
CA THR A 362 21.90 21.83 1.95
C THR A 362 20.42 21.55 2.26
N LEU A 363 19.50 21.98 1.37
CA LEU A 363 18.08 21.69 1.54
C LEU A 363 17.78 20.21 1.31
N ARG A 364 18.43 19.58 0.33
CA ARG A 364 18.27 18.15 0.08
C ARG A 364 18.77 17.34 1.29
N ASP A 365 19.92 17.69 1.84
CA ASP A 365 20.50 17.01 3.01
C ASP A 365 19.61 17.15 4.24
N ASP A 366 19.12 18.35 4.54
CA ASP A 366 18.21 18.60 5.65
C ASP A 366 16.91 17.78 5.52
N LEU A 367 16.29 17.76 4.34
CA LEU A 367 15.08 16.98 4.11
C LEU A 367 15.34 15.47 4.11
N SER A 368 16.49 15.02 3.62
CA SER A 368 16.92 13.62 3.72
C SER A 368 17.03 13.16 5.19
N GLU A 369 17.73 13.93 6.03
CA GLU A 369 17.87 13.62 7.44
C GLU A 369 16.53 13.61 8.18
N ARG A 370 15.64 14.60 7.89
CA ARG A 370 14.28 14.62 8.45
C ARG A 370 13.50 13.41 7.99
N GLY A 371 13.61 13.03 6.70
CA GLY A 371 12.98 11.85 6.13
C GLY A 371 13.38 10.57 6.86
N LEU A 372 14.67 10.35 7.03
CA LEU A 372 15.21 9.19 7.77
C LEU A 372 14.70 9.14 9.22
N ARG A 373 14.63 10.28 9.91
CA ARG A 373 14.04 10.35 11.26
C ARG A 373 12.54 10.06 11.25
N ARG A 374 11.83 10.59 10.25
CA ARG A 374 10.38 10.43 10.11
C ARG A 374 9.97 8.98 9.94
N VAL A 375 10.66 8.23 9.07
CA VAL A 375 10.32 6.83 8.76
C VAL A 375 10.56 5.88 9.92
N ALA A 376 11.38 6.22 10.89
CA ALA A 376 11.61 5.41 12.08
C ALA A 376 10.34 5.16 12.91
N ALA A 377 9.31 6.01 12.76
CA ALA A 377 8.02 5.83 13.41
C ALA A 377 7.12 4.79 12.72
N TYR A 378 7.48 4.32 11.50
CA TYR A 378 6.67 3.44 10.69
C TYR A 378 7.35 2.07 10.54
N SER A 379 6.79 1.04 11.15
CA SER A 379 7.25 -0.35 10.98
C SER A 379 6.05 -1.28 10.87
N TRP A 380 6.21 -2.37 10.12
CA TRP A 380 5.16 -3.39 10.02
C TRP A 380 4.88 -4.07 11.37
N ARG A 381 5.89 -4.17 12.22
CA ARG A 381 5.73 -4.66 13.59
C ARG A 381 4.76 -3.78 14.37
N ARG A 382 4.94 -2.46 14.35
CA ARG A 382 4.01 -1.51 14.98
C ARG A 382 2.61 -1.60 14.39
N THR A 383 2.48 -1.68 13.05
CA THR A 383 1.19 -1.90 12.37
C THR A 383 0.51 -3.17 12.90
N ALA A 384 1.25 -4.25 13.10
CA ALA A 384 0.72 -5.51 13.64
C ALA A 384 0.35 -5.39 15.12
N GLU A 385 1.16 -4.71 15.95
CA GLU A 385 0.87 -4.45 17.37
C GLU A 385 -0.43 -3.65 17.53
N GLU A 386 -0.59 -2.56 16.78
CA GLU A 386 -1.80 -1.72 16.79
C GLU A 386 -3.01 -2.49 16.23
N THR A 387 -2.84 -3.30 15.19
CA THR A 387 -3.89 -4.19 14.64
C THR A 387 -4.32 -5.23 15.66
N LEU A 388 -3.38 -5.87 16.36
CA LEU A 388 -3.67 -6.84 17.41
C LEU A 388 -4.42 -6.21 18.58
N ALA A 389 -4.07 -4.98 18.96
CA ALA A 389 -4.81 -4.23 19.97
C ALA A 389 -6.28 -4.04 19.57
N VAL A 390 -6.55 -3.75 18.28
CA VAL A 390 -7.94 -3.68 17.76
C VAL A 390 -8.63 -5.04 17.85
N TYR A 391 -7.96 -6.14 17.53
CA TYR A 391 -8.55 -7.48 17.65
C TYR A 391 -8.92 -7.81 19.10
N ARG A 392 -7.99 -7.57 20.04
CA ARG A 392 -8.19 -7.80 21.46
C ARG A 392 -9.33 -6.96 22.04
N ASP A 393 -9.45 -5.70 21.59
CA ASP A 393 -10.59 -4.84 21.98
C ASP A 393 -11.93 -5.43 21.49
N VAL A 394 -11.99 -5.87 20.23
CA VAL A 394 -13.18 -6.48 19.65
C VAL A 394 -13.57 -7.78 20.38
N MET A 395 -12.59 -8.64 20.70
CA MET A 395 -12.84 -9.94 21.35
C MET A 395 -13.16 -9.83 22.85
N ARG A 396 -12.87 -8.69 23.49
CA ARG A 396 -13.26 -8.42 24.88
C ARG A 396 -14.67 -7.86 25.00
N ASN A 397 -15.12 -7.13 23.98
CA ASN A 397 -16.38 -6.37 24.02
C ASN A 397 -17.50 -7.02 23.16
N GLY A 398 -17.23 -8.14 22.51
CA GLY A 398 -18.19 -8.91 21.71
C GLY A 398 -18.52 -10.22 22.39
#